data_77bb5844eebcca60d664a9261491ac15
#
_entry.id   77bb5844eebcca60d664a9261491ac15
#
_cell.length_a   1.000
_cell.length_b   1.000
_cell.length_c   1.000
_cell.angle_alpha   90.00
_cell.angle_beta   90.00
_cell.angle_gamma   90.00
#
_symmetry.space_group_name_H-M   'P 1'
#
loop_
_entity.id
_entity.type
_entity.pdbx_description
1 polymer ?
#
loop_
_entity_poly.entity_id
_entity_poly.type
_entity_poly.pdbx_seq_one_letter_code
_entity_poly.pdbx_strand_id
1 'polypeptide(L)'
;MKKWIVSLGLISIVLAGCGNNGDDSSNNEEVPVFVEASLDVPESAELGEEVSFTVTVMQGSEPVDDADEVVFEIWQGEDREQSEEIEAVSEGNGKYTVQKAFAEDGVYSVQSHVTARDLHTMPKKTITVGNAADADQTEQEEDNS
;
A
#
# COMPACT_ATOMS: atom_id res chain seq x y z
N MET A 1 83.18 -36.23 11.10
CA MET A 1 83.68 -35.51 12.26
C MET A 1 82.93 -34.23 12.45
N LYS A 2 82.18 -34.16 13.55
CA LYS A 2 82.05 -33.01 14.45
C LYS A 2 81.57 -31.72 13.78
N LYS A 3 80.63 -30.97 14.28
CA LYS A 3 80.03 -30.65 15.63
C LYS A 3 78.74 -29.98 15.41
N TRP A 4 77.70 -30.38 15.97
CA TRP A 4 76.92 -29.85 17.09
C TRP A 4 77.12 -28.35 17.35
N ILE A 5 76.14 -27.55 17.03
CA ILE A 5 75.77 -26.39 17.84
C ILE A 5 74.27 -26.32 17.90
N VAL A 6 73.80 -26.65 19.07
CA VAL A 6 72.43 -26.35 19.52
C VAL A 6 72.38 -24.86 19.71
N SER A 7 71.50 -24.18 18.98
CA SER A 7 71.13 -22.81 19.32
C SER A 7 69.69 -22.82 19.69
N LEU A 8 69.50 -22.73 20.98
CA LEU A 8 68.27 -22.50 21.68
C LEU A 8 67.83 -21.06 21.38
N GLY A 9 66.93 -20.87 20.42
CA GLY A 9 66.40 -19.58 20.06
C GLY A 9 65.03 -19.45 20.63
N LEU A 10 64.95 -18.61 21.58
CA LEU A 10 63.85 -18.07 22.35
C LEU A 10 62.62 -17.81 21.52
N ILE A 11 61.53 -18.54 21.83
CA ILE A 11 60.18 -18.29 21.29
C ILE A 11 59.65 -17.08 22.04
N SER A 12 59.70 -15.93 21.41
CA SER A 12 58.95 -14.76 21.84
C SER A 12 57.54 -14.90 21.28
N ILE A 13 56.64 -15.36 22.12
CA ILE A 13 55.19 -15.30 21.86
C ILE A 13 54.77 -13.85 22.05
N VAL A 14 54.68 -13.11 20.95
CA VAL A 14 53.99 -11.82 20.95
C VAL A 14 52.51 -12.12 20.76
N LEU A 15 51.81 -12.24 21.87
CA LEU A 15 50.35 -12.09 21.85
C LEU A 15 50.06 -10.60 21.72
N ALA A 16 50.01 -10.12 20.51
CA ALA A 16 49.34 -8.86 20.17
C ALA A 16 48.22 -9.18 19.23
N GLY A 17 47.24 -9.86 19.76
CA GLY A 17 45.99 -10.09 19.10
C GLY A 17 44.88 -9.28 19.71
N CYS A 18 44.97 -7.98 19.71
CA CYS A 18 43.81 -7.12 19.77
C CYS A 18 43.51 -6.69 18.33
N GLY A 19 43.07 -7.66 17.53
CA GLY A 19 42.25 -7.37 16.40
C GLY A 19 40.90 -6.94 16.95
N ASN A 20 40.74 -5.67 17.22
CA ASN A 20 39.46 -5.06 17.28
C ASN A 20 38.96 -5.01 15.83
N ASN A 21 38.49 -6.15 15.34
CA ASN A 21 37.57 -6.15 14.23
C ASN A 21 36.32 -5.46 14.76
N GLY A 22 36.27 -4.17 14.62
CA GLY A 22 35.03 -3.51 14.44
C GLY A 22 34.38 -4.17 13.22
N ASP A 23 33.62 -5.23 13.46
CA ASP A 23 32.51 -5.56 12.62
C ASP A 23 31.59 -4.34 12.68
N ASP A 24 31.91 -3.34 11.86
CA ASP A 24 30.91 -2.51 11.25
C ASP A 24 30.12 -3.45 10.31
N SER A 25 29.46 -4.41 10.89
CA SER A 25 28.19 -4.84 10.38
C SER A 25 27.29 -3.64 10.55
N SER A 26 27.42 -2.70 9.64
CA SER A 26 26.30 -1.93 9.19
C SER A 26 25.30 -2.97 8.70
N ASN A 27 24.54 -3.55 9.64
CA ASN A 27 23.23 -4.01 9.35
C ASN A 27 22.50 -2.75 8.90
N ASN A 28 22.67 -2.41 7.65
CA ASN A 28 21.65 -1.79 6.88
C ASN A 28 20.55 -2.83 6.88
N GLU A 29 19.81 -2.91 7.96
CA GLU A 29 18.46 -3.41 7.94
C GLU A 29 17.75 -2.44 7.00
N GLU A 30 17.79 -2.76 5.72
CA GLU A 30 16.92 -2.13 4.75
C GLU A 30 15.53 -2.39 5.29
N VAL A 31 14.96 -1.37 5.92
CA VAL A 31 13.57 -1.40 6.35
C VAL A 31 12.79 -1.70 5.08
N PRO A 32 12.07 -2.83 5.01
CA PRO A 32 11.34 -3.17 3.81
C PRO A 32 10.37 -2.03 3.50
N VAL A 33 10.56 -1.42 2.35
CA VAL A 33 9.69 -0.34 1.88
C VAL A 33 8.45 -0.98 1.30
N PHE A 34 7.36 -0.87 2.05
CA PHE A 34 6.08 -1.43 1.65
C PHE A 34 5.44 -0.61 0.53
N VAL A 35 4.63 -1.28 -0.27
CA VAL A 35 3.75 -0.62 -1.22
C VAL A 35 2.54 -0.08 -0.47
N GLU A 36 2.27 1.19 -0.66
CA GLU A 36 1.11 1.90 -0.11
C GLU A 36 0.18 2.29 -1.24
N ALA A 37 -1.11 2.11 -1.03
CA ALA A 37 -2.15 2.55 -1.95
C ALA A 37 -3.07 3.54 -1.24
N SER A 38 -3.17 4.74 -1.76
CA SER A 38 -4.05 5.80 -1.27
C SER A 38 -5.22 5.95 -2.22
N LEU A 39 -6.41 5.64 -1.74
CA LEU A 39 -7.65 5.73 -2.51
C LEU A 39 -8.30 7.11 -2.33
N ASP A 40 -8.62 7.76 -3.44
CA ASP A 40 -9.36 9.00 -3.50
C ASP A 40 -10.72 8.76 -4.16
N VAL A 41 -11.78 9.04 -3.38
CA VAL A 41 -13.19 8.89 -3.77
C VAL A 41 -13.91 10.14 -3.30
N PRO A 42 -14.70 10.82 -4.18
CA PRO A 42 -15.57 11.90 -3.76
C PRO A 42 -16.53 11.46 -2.66
N GLU A 43 -16.88 12.34 -1.73
CA GLU A 43 -17.82 12.03 -0.65
C GLU A 43 -19.24 11.81 -1.18
N SER A 44 -19.60 12.52 -2.24
CA SER A 44 -20.94 12.44 -2.86
C SER A 44 -20.89 12.67 -4.37
N ALA A 45 -21.92 12.20 -5.04
CA ALA A 45 -22.18 12.44 -6.45
C ALA A 45 -23.69 12.59 -6.71
N GLU A 46 -24.02 13.27 -7.79
CA GLU A 46 -25.41 13.32 -8.28
C GLU A 46 -25.71 12.12 -9.19
N LEU A 47 -26.99 11.79 -9.31
CA LEU A 47 -27.42 10.75 -10.26
C LEU A 47 -27.00 11.10 -11.69
N GLY A 48 -26.35 10.14 -12.36
CA GLY A 48 -25.88 10.29 -13.72
C GLY A 48 -24.63 11.15 -13.89
N GLU A 49 -24.12 11.71 -12.79
CA GLU A 49 -22.85 12.41 -12.80
C GLU A 49 -21.68 11.41 -12.93
N GLU A 50 -20.78 11.69 -13.86
CA GLU A 50 -19.54 10.91 -14.00
C GLU A 50 -18.51 11.39 -13.00
N VAL A 51 -18.10 10.49 -12.12
CA VAL A 51 -17.07 10.73 -11.10
C VAL A 51 -15.86 9.87 -11.35
N SER A 52 -14.70 10.38 -10.96
CA SER A 52 -13.43 9.67 -11.05
C SER A 52 -13.05 9.11 -9.67
N PHE A 53 -12.65 7.86 -9.64
CA PHE A 53 -12.00 7.24 -8.49
C PHE A 53 -10.53 7.02 -8.85
N THR A 54 -9.65 7.45 -7.98
CA THR A 54 -8.21 7.35 -8.22
C THR A 54 -7.55 6.62 -7.06
N VAL A 55 -6.68 5.67 -7.36
CA VAL A 55 -5.75 5.12 -6.39
C VAL A 55 -4.33 5.52 -6.77
N THR A 56 -3.59 6.03 -5.80
CA THR A 56 -2.18 6.36 -5.96
C THR A 56 -1.35 5.29 -5.28
N VAL A 57 -0.48 4.64 -6.02
CA VAL A 57 0.37 3.54 -5.56
C VAL A 57 1.81 4.03 -5.44
N MET A 58 2.37 3.91 -4.26
CA MET A 58 3.72 4.35 -3.93
C MET A 58 4.50 3.24 -3.25
N GLN A 59 5.80 3.20 -3.49
CA GLN A 59 6.74 2.43 -2.70
C GLN A 59 7.77 3.39 -2.08
N GLY A 60 7.57 3.72 -0.81
CA GLY A 60 8.28 4.82 -0.19
C GLY A 60 7.96 6.16 -0.86
N SER A 61 8.95 6.80 -1.46
CA SER A 61 8.78 8.05 -2.21
C SER A 61 8.70 7.86 -3.73
N GLU A 62 8.72 6.62 -4.20
CA GLU A 62 8.70 6.29 -5.63
C GLU A 62 7.29 5.88 -6.09
N PRO A 63 6.77 6.48 -7.17
CA PRO A 63 5.51 6.05 -7.75
C PRO A 63 5.66 4.66 -8.39
N VAL A 64 4.62 3.84 -8.28
CA VAL A 64 4.55 2.51 -8.88
C VAL A 64 3.66 2.59 -10.12
N ASP A 65 4.28 2.75 -11.29
CA ASP A 65 3.57 2.83 -12.57
C ASP A 65 3.39 1.47 -13.25
N ASP A 66 3.96 0.43 -12.69
CA ASP A 66 4.00 -0.93 -13.19
C ASP A 66 3.34 -1.94 -12.23
N ALA A 67 2.23 -1.54 -11.59
CA ALA A 67 1.43 -2.47 -10.81
C ALA A 67 0.95 -3.62 -11.70
N ASP A 68 0.97 -4.83 -11.16
CA ASP A 68 0.56 -6.05 -11.88
C ASP A 68 -0.94 -6.04 -12.17
N GLU A 69 -1.72 -5.50 -11.24
CA GLU A 69 -3.17 -5.39 -11.35
C GLU A 69 -3.68 -4.21 -10.52
N VAL A 70 -4.58 -3.43 -11.09
CA VAL A 70 -5.36 -2.42 -10.36
C VAL A 70 -6.81 -2.49 -10.85
N VAL A 71 -7.70 -2.95 -9.97
CA VAL A 71 -9.12 -3.11 -10.23
C VAL A 71 -9.92 -2.40 -9.15
N PHE A 72 -10.97 -1.68 -9.55
CA PHE A 72 -11.94 -1.11 -8.63
C PHE A 72 -13.17 -2.01 -8.55
N GLU A 73 -13.53 -2.40 -7.35
CA GLU A 73 -14.76 -3.11 -7.04
C GLU A 73 -15.76 -2.16 -6.39
N ILE A 74 -16.94 -2.06 -6.93
CA ILE A 74 -17.98 -1.12 -6.52
C ILE A 74 -19.28 -1.87 -6.25
N TRP A 75 -19.87 -1.67 -5.07
CA TRP A 75 -21.17 -2.27 -4.72
C TRP A 75 -22.00 -1.33 -3.88
N GLN A 76 -23.33 -1.53 -3.92
CA GLN A 76 -24.30 -0.76 -3.16
C GLN A 76 -24.57 -1.42 -1.81
N GLY A 77 -24.59 -0.63 -0.75
CA GLY A 77 -24.89 -1.10 0.60
C GLY A 77 -23.94 -2.19 1.07
N GLU A 78 -24.50 -3.29 1.56
CA GLU A 78 -23.75 -4.44 2.07
C GLU A 78 -23.70 -5.62 1.08
N ASP A 79 -24.39 -5.51 -0.05
CA ASP A 79 -24.49 -6.58 -1.04
C ASP A 79 -23.29 -6.61 -2.01
N ARG A 80 -22.19 -7.15 -1.52
CA ARG A 80 -20.97 -7.31 -2.32
C ARG A 80 -21.11 -8.36 -3.43
N GLU A 81 -22.09 -9.26 -3.36
CA GLU A 81 -22.29 -10.30 -4.40
C GLU A 81 -22.72 -9.71 -5.73
N GLN A 82 -23.25 -8.49 -5.74
CA GLN A 82 -23.59 -7.73 -6.94
C GLN A 82 -22.59 -6.61 -7.24
N SER A 83 -21.33 -6.79 -6.84
CA SER A 83 -20.29 -5.82 -7.14
C SER A 83 -19.97 -5.78 -8.63
N GLU A 84 -19.55 -4.59 -9.08
CA GLU A 84 -19.01 -4.36 -10.41
C GLU A 84 -17.50 -4.16 -10.31
N GLU A 85 -16.75 -4.86 -11.12
CA GLU A 85 -15.29 -4.72 -11.20
C GLU A 85 -14.91 -3.95 -12.46
N ILE A 86 -14.08 -2.92 -12.30
CA ILE A 86 -13.60 -2.07 -13.39
C ILE A 86 -12.07 -1.99 -13.31
N GLU A 87 -11.42 -2.40 -14.39
CA GLU A 87 -9.96 -2.27 -14.51
C GLU A 87 -9.57 -0.80 -14.64
N ALA A 88 -8.58 -0.38 -13.85
CA ALA A 88 -8.13 1.00 -13.85
C ALA A 88 -7.16 1.29 -14.99
N VAL A 89 -7.17 2.54 -15.43
CA VAL A 89 -6.22 3.07 -16.41
C VAL A 89 -5.11 3.80 -15.69
N SER A 90 -3.86 3.45 -16.02
CA SER A 90 -2.69 4.17 -15.50
C SER A 90 -2.59 5.56 -16.14
N GLU A 91 -2.43 6.56 -15.29
CA GLU A 91 -2.19 7.95 -15.71
C GLU A 91 -0.74 8.39 -15.49
N GLY A 92 0.12 7.47 -15.01
CA GLY A 92 1.49 7.77 -14.61
C GLY A 92 1.59 8.36 -13.19
N ASN A 93 2.79 8.47 -12.69
CA ASN A 93 3.08 8.93 -11.33
C ASN A 93 2.38 8.10 -10.22
N GLY A 94 2.22 6.82 -10.46
CA GLY A 94 1.57 5.88 -9.55
C GLY A 94 0.05 6.00 -9.49
N LYS A 95 -0.58 6.79 -10.37
CA LYS A 95 -2.02 7.02 -10.39
C LYS A 95 -2.73 6.07 -11.35
N TYR A 96 -3.79 5.46 -10.85
CA TYR A 96 -4.70 4.58 -11.59
C TYR A 96 -6.12 5.04 -11.36
N THR A 97 -6.86 5.25 -12.43
CA THR A 97 -8.16 5.92 -12.39
C THR A 97 -9.23 5.11 -13.12
N VAL A 98 -10.45 5.12 -12.59
CA VAL A 98 -11.67 4.71 -13.27
C VAL A 98 -12.69 5.84 -13.24
N GLN A 99 -13.61 5.81 -14.20
CA GLN A 99 -14.74 6.72 -14.23
C GLN A 99 -16.04 5.92 -14.11
N LYS A 100 -16.97 6.44 -13.32
CA LYS A 100 -18.25 5.79 -13.04
C LYS A 100 -19.37 6.80 -12.93
N ALA A 101 -20.49 6.50 -13.54
CA ALA A 101 -21.77 7.18 -13.31
C ALA A 101 -22.73 6.21 -12.65
N PHE A 102 -23.55 6.71 -11.72
CA PHE A 102 -24.51 5.91 -10.98
C PHE A 102 -25.94 6.23 -11.44
N ALA A 103 -26.73 5.18 -11.65
CA ALA A 103 -28.12 5.30 -12.10
C ALA A 103 -29.13 5.25 -10.94
N GLU A 104 -28.71 4.88 -9.73
CA GLU A 104 -29.56 4.72 -8.57
C GLU A 104 -28.98 5.47 -7.36
N ASP A 105 -29.85 6.08 -6.58
CA ASP A 105 -29.49 6.68 -5.29
C ASP A 105 -29.00 5.59 -4.33
N GLY A 106 -28.03 5.92 -3.51
CA GLY A 106 -27.59 4.99 -2.48
C GLY A 106 -26.20 5.33 -1.95
N VAL A 107 -25.78 4.55 -0.97
CA VAL A 107 -24.41 4.56 -0.48
C VAL A 107 -23.66 3.39 -1.12
N TYR A 108 -22.59 3.70 -1.80
CA TYR A 108 -21.76 2.71 -2.48
C TYR A 108 -20.42 2.57 -1.81
N SER A 109 -19.94 1.34 -1.72
CA SER A 109 -18.56 1.05 -1.36
C SER A 109 -17.71 1.01 -2.61
N VAL A 110 -16.54 1.62 -2.53
CA VAL A 110 -15.52 1.64 -3.57
C VAL A 110 -14.25 1.07 -2.97
N GLN A 111 -13.80 -0.07 -3.47
CA GLN A 111 -12.57 -0.73 -3.03
C GLN A 111 -11.64 -0.86 -4.23
N SER A 112 -10.38 -0.46 -4.08
CA SER A 112 -9.38 -0.78 -5.09
C SER A 112 -8.59 -2.02 -4.67
N HIS A 113 -8.40 -2.94 -5.61
CA HIS A 113 -7.51 -4.09 -5.50
C HIS A 113 -6.23 -3.75 -6.23
N VAL A 114 -5.14 -3.59 -5.50
CA VAL A 114 -3.84 -3.25 -6.05
C VAL A 114 -2.87 -4.39 -5.78
N THR A 115 -2.36 -4.99 -6.84
CA THR A 115 -1.28 -5.97 -6.77
C THR A 115 -0.02 -5.35 -7.37
N ALA A 116 1.00 -5.19 -6.58
CA ALA A 116 2.28 -4.64 -7.01
C ALA A 116 3.42 -5.18 -6.14
N ARG A 117 4.56 -5.50 -6.74
CA ARG A 117 5.75 -5.95 -6.01
C ARG A 117 5.47 -7.13 -5.06
N ASP A 118 4.70 -8.13 -5.51
CA ASP A 118 4.27 -9.29 -4.71
C ASP A 118 3.42 -8.95 -3.46
N LEU A 119 2.94 -7.72 -3.37
CA LEU A 119 2.05 -7.25 -2.31
C LEU A 119 0.67 -6.97 -2.87
N HIS A 120 -0.35 -7.23 -2.05
CA HIS A 120 -1.74 -6.94 -2.35
C HIS A 120 -2.33 -6.02 -1.30
N THR A 121 -2.89 -4.90 -1.72
CA THR A 121 -3.51 -3.91 -0.83
C THR A 121 -4.88 -3.51 -1.36
N MET A 122 -5.84 -3.31 -0.45
CA MET A 122 -7.25 -3.11 -0.78
C MET A 122 -7.87 -1.95 0.02
N PRO A 123 -7.48 -0.69 -0.23
CA PRO A 123 -8.14 0.44 0.41
C PRO A 123 -9.60 0.54 -0.04
N LYS A 124 -10.48 0.93 0.91
CA LYS A 124 -11.91 1.06 0.69
C LYS A 124 -12.41 2.40 1.22
N LYS A 125 -13.31 3.03 0.47
CA LYS A 125 -14.08 4.23 0.86
C LYS A 125 -15.52 4.08 0.41
N THR A 126 -16.37 4.99 0.85
CA THR A 126 -17.77 5.07 0.46
C THR A 126 -18.03 6.36 -0.29
N ILE A 127 -19.04 6.34 -1.15
CA ILE A 127 -19.60 7.50 -1.83
C ILE A 127 -21.11 7.49 -1.67
N THR A 128 -21.69 8.63 -1.37
CA THR A 128 -23.14 8.83 -1.31
C THR A 128 -23.64 9.40 -2.64
N VAL A 129 -24.57 8.70 -3.27
CA VAL A 129 -25.12 9.09 -4.59
C VAL A 129 -26.54 9.56 -4.44
N GLY A 130 -26.85 10.69 -5.04
CA GLY A 130 -28.18 11.27 -5.07
C GLY A 130 -28.66 11.71 -3.69
N ASN A 131 -29.93 11.42 -3.39
CA ASN A 131 -30.58 11.85 -2.14
C ASN A 131 -30.36 10.88 -0.96
N ALA A 132 -29.48 9.91 -1.08
CA ALA A 132 -29.22 8.96 0.01
C ALA A 132 -28.67 9.61 1.29
N ALA A 133 -28.05 10.80 1.16
CA ALA A 133 -27.60 11.59 2.31
C ALA A 133 -28.77 12.11 3.16
N ASP A 134 -29.94 12.33 2.57
CA ASP A 134 -31.10 12.82 3.27
C ASP A 134 -31.84 11.71 4.04
N ALA A 135 -31.63 10.46 3.67
CA ALA A 135 -32.26 9.31 4.32
C ALA A 135 -31.65 9.00 5.71
N ASP A 136 -30.39 9.29 5.90
CA ASP A 136 -29.67 9.06 7.17
C ASP A 136 -29.98 10.13 8.23
N GLN A 137 -30.46 11.31 7.82
CA GLN A 137 -30.86 12.38 8.74
C GLN A 137 -32.32 12.24 9.25
N THR A 138 -33.15 11.45 8.57
CA THR A 138 -34.56 11.29 8.96
C THR A 138 -34.74 10.31 10.12
N GLU A 139 -33.76 9.43 10.38
CA GLU A 139 -33.86 8.47 11.50
C GLU A 139 -33.39 9.04 12.85
N GLN A 140 -32.80 10.23 12.89
CA GLN A 140 -32.33 10.84 14.14
C GLN A 140 -33.30 11.84 14.77
N GLU A 141 -34.41 12.21 14.12
CA GLU A 141 -35.36 13.19 14.64
C GLU A 141 -36.57 12.58 15.33
N GLU A 142 -36.77 11.27 15.35
CA GLU A 142 -37.93 10.62 15.95
C GLU A 142 -37.75 10.09 17.38
N ASP A 143 -36.62 10.25 18.01
CA ASP A 143 -36.41 9.78 19.39
C ASP A 143 -36.19 10.92 20.40
N ASN A 144 -36.98 11.98 20.29
CA ASN A 144 -37.03 13.01 21.33
C ASN A 144 -38.48 13.54 21.56
N SER A 145 -39.36 12.66 22.02
CA SER A 145 -40.63 13.05 22.62
C SER A 145 -40.94 12.21 23.85
#